data_eb7fed7ca776099918d7d76cd3202b9f
#
_entry.id   eb7fed7ca776099918d7d76cd3202b9f
#
_cell.length_a   1.000
_cell.length_b   1.000
_cell.length_c   1.000
_cell.angle_alpha   90.00
_cell.angle_beta   90.00
_cell.angle_gamma   90.00
#
_symmetry.space_group_name_H-M   'P 1'
#
loop_
_entity.id
_entity.type
_entity.pdbx_description
1 polymer ?
#
loop_
_entity_poly.entity_id
_entity_poly.type
_entity_poly.pdbx_seq_one_letter_code
_entity_poly.pdbx_strand_id
1 'polypeptide(L)'
;MTPQPRVGVIMGSDSDWSVMEDAAHALAEFDVPFEVGVVSAHRTPGRMLDYARSAAGRGIAVVIAGAGGAAHLPGMVAAATPLPVIGVPVPLARLDGLDSLLSIVQMPAGVPVATVSIGGARNAGLLAVRILAVADGGLRERVVKFQSDLEAAVLEKDARLRDRIMGG
;
A
#
# COMPACT_ATOMS: atom_id res chain seq x y z
N MET A 1 -9.65 4.94 24.01
CA MET A 1 -8.65 5.73 23.26
C MET A 1 -8.43 5.03 21.93
N THR A 2 -8.56 5.74 20.82
CA THR A 2 -8.25 5.18 19.50
C THR A 2 -6.76 4.85 19.45
N PRO A 3 -6.34 3.65 19.01
CA PRO A 3 -4.93 3.31 18.95
C PRO A 3 -4.21 4.27 17.99
N GLN A 4 -2.97 4.63 18.33
CA GLN A 4 -2.15 5.53 17.51
C GLN A 4 -1.87 4.89 16.15
N PRO A 5 -2.11 5.58 15.01
CA PRO A 5 -1.89 5.01 13.70
C PRO A 5 -0.41 4.72 13.46
N ARG A 6 -0.12 3.55 12.89
CA ARG A 6 1.23 3.09 12.52
C ARG A 6 1.49 3.17 11.02
N VAL A 7 0.43 3.24 10.21
CA VAL A 7 0.52 3.35 8.75
C VAL A 7 -0.30 4.54 8.29
N GLY A 8 0.28 5.35 7.41
CA GLY A 8 -0.44 6.39 6.69
C GLY A 8 -0.86 5.90 5.32
N VAL A 9 -2.16 5.92 5.02
CA VAL A 9 -2.73 5.64 3.69
C VAL A 9 -3.14 6.97 3.07
N ILE A 10 -2.35 7.47 2.14
CA ILE A 10 -2.59 8.79 1.52
C ILE A 10 -2.78 8.67 0.01
N MET A 11 -3.52 9.61 -0.55
CA MET A 11 -3.82 9.63 -1.98
C MET A 11 -3.91 11.05 -2.52
N GLY A 12 -3.72 11.22 -3.84
CA GLY A 12 -3.74 12.52 -4.51
C GLY A 12 -5.12 13.13 -4.68
N SER A 13 -6.15 12.30 -4.68
CA SER A 13 -7.57 12.67 -4.84
C SER A 13 -8.45 11.69 -4.07
N ASP A 14 -9.64 12.14 -3.67
CA ASP A 14 -10.69 11.28 -3.11
C ASP A 14 -11.20 10.23 -4.11
N SER A 15 -11.12 10.52 -5.40
CA SER A 15 -11.43 9.54 -6.47
C SER A 15 -10.53 8.31 -6.44
N ASP A 16 -9.32 8.40 -5.88
CA ASP A 16 -8.38 7.30 -5.78
C ASP A 16 -8.80 6.28 -4.68
N TRP A 17 -9.76 6.66 -3.82
CA TRP A 17 -10.21 5.83 -2.71
C TRP A 17 -10.75 4.48 -3.14
N SER A 18 -11.46 4.40 -4.26
CA SER A 18 -11.97 3.13 -4.80
C SER A 18 -10.91 2.07 -5.08
N VAL A 19 -9.65 2.48 -5.22
CA VAL A 19 -8.48 1.59 -5.31
C VAL A 19 -7.80 1.47 -3.95
N MET A 20 -7.61 2.60 -3.26
CA MET A 20 -6.81 2.67 -2.04
C MET A 20 -7.48 2.04 -0.81
N GLU A 21 -8.81 1.88 -0.80
CA GLU A 21 -9.53 1.21 0.28
C GLU A 21 -9.07 -0.23 0.51
N ASP A 22 -8.58 -0.92 -0.51
CA ASP A 22 -8.02 -2.26 -0.39
C ASP A 22 -6.76 -2.31 0.48
N ALA A 23 -5.97 -1.23 0.54
CA ALA A 23 -4.85 -1.14 1.47
C ALA A 23 -5.35 -1.01 2.93
N ALA A 24 -6.38 -0.19 3.14
CA ALA A 24 -7.00 -0.04 4.45
C ALA A 24 -7.65 -1.35 4.94
N HIS A 25 -8.34 -2.06 4.06
CA HIS A 25 -8.90 -3.39 4.36
C HIS A 25 -7.81 -4.40 4.74
N ALA A 26 -6.70 -4.44 4.00
CA ALA A 26 -5.58 -5.32 4.32
C ALA A 26 -4.95 -5.00 5.68
N LEU A 27 -4.81 -3.72 6.04
CA LEU A 27 -4.31 -3.31 7.35
C LEU A 27 -5.28 -3.69 8.48
N ALA A 28 -6.59 -3.49 8.28
CA ALA A 28 -7.62 -3.85 9.24
C ALA A 28 -7.69 -5.36 9.49
N GLU A 29 -7.49 -6.20 8.46
CA GLU A 29 -7.43 -7.66 8.56
C GLU A 29 -6.32 -8.14 9.53
N PHE A 30 -5.25 -7.36 9.68
CA PHE A 30 -4.15 -7.63 10.60
C PHE A 30 -4.19 -6.80 11.88
N ASP A 31 -5.28 -6.11 12.19
CA ASP A 31 -5.42 -5.20 13.33
C ASP A 31 -4.32 -4.13 13.40
N VAL A 32 -3.79 -3.70 12.25
CA VAL A 32 -2.80 -2.63 12.19
C VAL A 32 -3.51 -1.28 12.14
N PRO A 33 -3.31 -0.40 13.15
CA PRO A 33 -3.93 0.92 13.15
C PRO A 33 -3.34 1.81 12.06
N PHE A 34 -4.21 2.51 11.35
CA PHE A 34 -3.84 3.39 10.24
C PHE A 34 -4.65 4.68 10.24
N GLU A 35 -4.17 5.67 9.51
CA GLU A 35 -4.91 6.89 9.16
C GLU A 35 -5.08 6.97 7.65
N VAL A 36 -6.12 7.67 7.20
CA VAL A 36 -6.40 7.89 5.78
C VAL A 36 -6.45 9.39 5.51
N GLY A 37 -5.89 9.82 4.38
CA GLY A 37 -5.93 11.23 4.01
C GLY A 37 -5.79 11.51 2.51
N VAL A 38 -6.48 12.56 2.04
CA VAL A 38 -6.23 13.14 0.73
C VAL A 38 -5.14 14.20 0.87
N VAL A 39 -4.00 13.95 0.22
CA VAL A 39 -2.78 14.77 0.30
C VAL A 39 -2.26 14.98 -1.12
N SER A 40 -2.71 16.04 -1.77
CA SER A 40 -2.34 16.28 -3.18
C SER A 40 -0.97 16.94 -3.30
N ALA A 41 -0.04 16.28 -3.98
CA ALA A 41 1.28 16.85 -4.26
C ALA A 41 1.21 18.12 -5.11
N HIS A 42 0.29 18.19 -6.07
CA HIS A 42 0.19 19.31 -7.01
C HIS A 42 -0.71 20.45 -6.52
N ARG A 43 -1.78 20.13 -5.79
CA ARG A 43 -2.79 21.10 -5.37
C ARG A 43 -2.60 21.63 -3.95
N THR A 44 -1.95 20.83 -3.09
CA THR A 44 -1.65 21.16 -1.69
C THR A 44 -0.19 20.78 -1.32
N PRO A 45 0.84 21.32 -2.05
CA PRO A 45 2.22 20.90 -1.87
C PRO A 45 2.76 21.16 -0.45
N GLY A 46 2.39 22.27 0.18
CA GLY A 46 2.75 22.57 1.58
C GLY A 46 2.24 21.49 2.54
N ARG A 47 0.93 21.16 2.45
CA ARG A 47 0.33 20.10 3.27
C ARG A 47 1.01 18.74 3.05
N MET A 48 1.39 18.42 1.83
CA MET A 48 2.10 17.18 1.50
C MET A 48 3.47 17.14 2.17
N LEU A 49 4.24 18.21 2.13
CA LEU A 49 5.54 18.29 2.80
C LEU A 49 5.41 18.23 4.31
N ASP A 50 4.42 18.92 4.90
CA ASP A 50 4.15 18.89 6.34
C ASP A 50 3.74 17.48 6.79
N TYR A 51 2.90 16.79 6.01
CA TYR A 51 2.53 15.40 6.26
C TYR A 51 3.77 14.50 6.29
N ALA A 52 4.58 14.54 5.23
CA ALA A 52 5.77 13.69 5.07
C ALA A 52 6.78 13.91 6.19
N ARG A 53 7.05 15.15 6.55
CA ARG A 53 8.03 15.53 7.61
C ARG A 53 7.55 15.18 9.01
N SER A 54 6.26 15.32 9.29
CA SER A 54 5.68 15.07 10.61
C SER A 54 5.35 13.60 10.88
N ALA A 55 5.19 12.78 9.85
CA ALA A 55 4.68 11.41 9.95
C ALA A 55 5.45 10.56 10.96
N ALA A 56 6.79 10.54 10.90
CA ALA A 56 7.62 9.78 11.83
C ALA A 56 7.42 10.23 13.29
N GLY A 57 7.39 11.54 13.55
CA GLY A 57 7.15 12.10 14.90
C GLY A 57 5.75 11.81 15.45
N ARG A 58 4.77 11.53 14.59
CA ARG A 58 3.41 11.12 14.95
C ARG A 58 3.26 9.61 15.17
N GLY A 59 4.34 8.82 15.04
CA GLY A 59 4.33 7.37 15.25
C GLY A 59 3.99 6.55 14.00
N ILE A 60 3.85 7.18 12.82
CA ILE A 60 3.76 6.47 11.55
C ILE A 60 5.10 5.78 11.27
N ALA A 61 5.05 4.53 10.89
CA ALA A 61 6.22 3.72 10.55
C ALA A 61 6.34 3.42 9.04
N VAL A 62 5.22 3.45 8.31
CA VAL A 62 5.16 3.20 6.87
C VAL A 62 4.13 4.14 6.25
N VAL A 63 4.41 4.67 5.07
CA VAL A 63 3.45 5.44 4.28
C VAL A 63 3.09 4.66 3.01
N ILE A 64 1.79 4.47 2.76
CA ILE A 64 1.25 3.97 1.50
C ILE A 64 0.68 5.17 0.76
N ALA A 65 1.20 5.46 -0.42
CA ALA A 65 0.81 6.62 -1.21
C ALA A 65 0.30 6.19 -2.58
N GLY A 66 -0.96 6.50 -2.88
CA GLY A 66 -1.60 6.24 -4.16
C GLY A 66 -1.71 7.50 -5.01
N ALA A 67 -1.45 7.36 -6.31
CA ALA A 67 -1.61 8.45 -7.26
C ALA A 67 -1.82 7.94 -8.68
N GLY A 68 -2.58 8.69 -9.48
CA GLY A 68 -2.84 8.39 -10.89
C GLY A 68 -2.29 9.44 -11.85
N GLY A 69 -2.05 9.04 -13.10
CA GLY A 69 -1.53 9.91 -14.15
C GLY A 69 -0.11 10.37 -13.88
N ALA A 70 0.09 11.68 -13.73
CA ALA A 70 1.33 12.29 -13.21
C ALA A 70 1.48 11.98 -11.71
N ALA A 71 1.75 10.75 -11.39
CA ALA A 71 1.66 10.16 -10.05
C ALA A 71 2.90 10.51 -9.19
N HIS A 72 3.12 11.80 -8.94
CA HIS A 72 4.30 12.31 -8.25
C HIS A 72 4.25 12.15 -6.72
N LEU A 73 3.07 11.96 -6.13
CA LEU A 73 2.89 11.94 -4.67
C LEU A 73 3.82 10.94 -3.95
N PRO A 74 3.94 9.67 -4.34
CA PRO A 74 4.81 8.73 -3.62
C PRO A 74 6.27 9.16 -3.59
N GLY A 75 6.81 9.59 -4.74
CA GLY A 75 8.19 10.05 -4.86
C GLY A 75 8.47 11.32 -4.06
N MET A 76 7.55 12.29 -4.10
CA MET A 76 7.69 13.54 -3.35
C MET A 76 7.62 13.30 -1.83
N VAL A 77 6.76 12.41 -1.38
CA VAL A 77 6.70 12.00 0.04
C VAL A 77 7.99 11.28 0.43
N ALA A 78 8.48 10.34 -0.38
CA ALA A 78 9.72 9.62 -0.11
C ALA A 78 10.94 10.54 -0.01
N ALA A 79 10.96 11.63 -0.77
CA ALA A 79 12.03 12.64 -0.69
C ALA A 79 11.98 13.48 0.59
N ALA A 80 10.85 13.51 1.30
CA ALA A 80 10.61 14.38 2.46
C ALA A 80 10.45 13.65 3.80
N THR A 81 10.49 12.31 3.80
CA THR A 81 10.37 11.48 5.01
C THR A 81 11.49 10.43 5.10
N PRO A 82 11.95 10.06 6.29
CA PRO A 82 12.86 8.93 6.47
C PRO A 82 12.12 7.57 6.46
N LEU A 83 10.78 7.56 6.41
CA LEU A 83 9.99 6.35 6.50
C LEU A 83 9.96 5.58 5.17
N PRO A 84 9.78 4.25 5.19
CA PRO A 84 9.46 3.48 4.00
C PRO A 84 8.19 4.01 3.33
N VAL A 85 8.25 4.24 2.02
CA VAL A 85 7.11 4.64 1.20
C VAL A 85 6.79 3.55 0.19
N ILE A 86 5.52 3.12 0.18
CA ILE A 86 4.98 2.16 -0.77
C ILE A 86 4.10 2.93 -1.75
N GLY A 87 4.44 2.86 -3.03
CA GLY A 87 3.71 3.54 -4.10
C GLY A 87 2.67 2.63 -4.75
N VAL A 88 1.45 3.12 -4.86
CA VAL A 88 0.34 2.44 -5.54
C VAL A 88 0.00 3.20 -6.82
N PRO A 89 0.30 2.64 -8.01
CA PRO A 89 -0.16 3.22 -9.26
C PRO A 89 -1.68 3.07 -9.37
N VAL A 90 -2.41 4.20 -9.36
CA VAL A 90 -3.86 4.21 -9.53
C VAL A 90 -4.17 4.26 -11.03
N PRO A 91 -4.93 3.29 -11.59
CA PRO A 91 -5.30 3.32 -12.99
C PRO A 91 -6.28 4.45 -13.29
N LEU A 92 -6.03 5.19 -14.35
CA LEU A 92 -6.95 6.17 -14.91
C LEU A 92 -7.50 5.69 -16.27
N ALA A 93 -8.50 6.39 -16.80
CA ALA A 93 -9.18 6.02 -18.05
C ALA A 93 -8.26 6.01 -19.31
N ARG A 94 -7.07 6.59 -19.21
CA ARG A 94 -6.08 6.60 -20.30
C ARG A 94 -4.86 5.79 -19.87
N LEU A 95 -4.25 5.05 -20.83
CA LEU A 95 -3.05 4.24 -20.64
C LEU A 95 -3.15 3.15 -19.55
N ASP A 96 -4.36 2.84 -19.05
CA ASP A 96 -4.64 1.77 -18.10
C ASP A 96 -3.71 1.75 -16.87
N GLY A 97 -3.24 2.93 -16.43
CA GLY A 97 -2.35 3.11 -15.29
C GLY A 97 -0.85 2.96 -15.58
N LEU A 98 -0.45 2.75 -16.85
CA LEU A 98 0.96 2.67 -17.22
C LEU A 98 1.71 3.98 -16.94
N ASP A 99 1.08 5.13 -17.20
CA ASP A 99 1.58 6.46 -16.85
C ASP A 99 1.79 6.61 -15.34
N SER A 100 0.85 6.15 -14.53
CA SER A 100 0.95 6.14 -13.06
C SER A 100 2.12 5.27 -12.61
N LEU A 101 2.23 4.05 -13.13
CA LEU A 101 3.33 3.12 -12.81
C LEU A 101 4.69 3.73 -13.14
N LEU A 102 4.87 4.23 -14.36
CA LEU A 102 6.15 4.81 -14.79
C LEU A 102 6.51 6.08 -14.02
N SER A 103 5.53 6.88 -13.62
CA SER A 103 5.76 8.07 -12.78
C SER A 103 6.23 7.72 -11.36
N ILE A 104 5.88 6.53 -10.85
CA ILE A 104 6.21 6.11 -9.47
C ILE A 104 7.49 5.27 -9.42
N VAL A 105 7.67 4.33 -10.37
CA VAL A 105 8.72 3.31 -10.27
C VAL A 105 10.11 3.82 -10.63
N GLN A 106 10.24 4.82 -11.49
CA GLN A 106 11.52 5.35 -12.00
C GLN A 106 12.12 6.40 -11.06
N MET A 107 12.38 6.03 -9.81
CA MET A 107 12.94 6.92 -8.80
C MET A 107 14.46 7.08 -8.96
N PRO A 108 15.00 8.29 -8.68
CA PRO A 108 16.44 8.51 -8.66
C PRO A 108 17.11 7.77 -7.49
N ALA A 109 18.40 7.47 -7.64
CA ALA A 109 19.21 6.89 -6.57
C ALA A 109 19.17 7.77 -5.30
N GLY A 110 18.95 7.14 -4.14
CA GLY A 110 18.84 7.82 -2.84
C GLY A 110 17.42 8.14 -2.40
N VAL A 111 16.41 8.01 -3.27
CA VAL A 111 14.99 8.24 -2.92
C VAL A 111 14.15 7.01 -3.32
N PRO A 112 14.16 5.95 -2.51
CA PRO A 112 13.46 4.71 -2.86
C PRO A 112 11.95 4.80 -2.63
N VAL A 113 11.17 4.22 -3.56
CA VAL A 113 9.75 3.91 -3.40
C VAL A 113 9.52 2.45 -3.74
N ALA A 114 8.93 1.69 -2.82
CA ALA A 114 8.53 0.31 -3.05
C ALA A 114 7.22 0.28 -3.87
N THR A 115 7.33 0.18 -5.18
CA THR A 115 6.17 0.26 -6.07
C THR A 115 5.50 -1.11 -6.23
N VAL A 116 4.18 -1.18 -5.98
CA VAL A 116 3.36 -2.37 -6.22
C VAL A 116 2.75 -2.34 -7.63
N SER A 117 2.02 -3.39 -8.01
CA SER A 117 1.33 -3.46 -9.30
C SER A 117 0.28 -2.33 -9.46
N ILE A 118 -0.11 -2.04 -10.70
CA ILE A 118 -1.22 -1.13 -11.01
C ILE A 118 -2.48 -1.63 -10.29
N GLY A 119 -3.13 -0.75 -9.54
CA GLY A 119 -4.29 -1.09 -8.71
C GLY A 119 -3.98 -1.98 -7.50
N GLY A 120 -2.70 -2.26 -7.21
CA GLY A 120 -2.28 -3.24 -6.20
C GLY A 120 -2.31 -2.75 -4.75
N ALA A 121 -3.30 -1.94 -4.35
CA ALA A 121 -3.37 -1.35 -3.02
C ALA A 121 -3.43 -2.41 -1.90
N ARG A 122 -4.13 -3.54 -2.11
CA ARG A 122 -4.12 -4.65 -1.16
C ARG A 122 -2.70 -5.15 -0.87
N ASN A 123 -1.88 -5.35 -1.91
CA ASN A 123 -0.50 -5.77 -1.73
C ASN A 123 0.36 -4.68 -1.06
N ALA A 124 0.05 -3.41 -1.26
CA ALA A 124 0.71 -2.33 -0.51
C ALA A 124 0.40 -2.42 1.00
N GLY A 125 -0.86 -2.68 1.38
CA GLY A 125 -1.26 -2.94 2.76
C GLY A 125 -0.54 -4.15 3.35
N LEU A 126 -0.52 -5.27 2.64
CA LEU A 126 0.20 -6.49 3.06
C LEU A 126 1.71 -6.29 3.17
N LEU A 127 2.31 -5.46 2.30
CA LEU A 127 3.73 -5.13 2.39
C LEU A 127 4.02 -4.27 3.63
N ALA A 128 3.17 -3.29 3.93
CA ALA A 128 3.27 -2.50 5.15
C ALA A 128 3.17 -3.39 6.40
N VAL A 129 2.22 -4.33 6.43
CA VAL A 129 2.12 -5.33 7.51
C VAL A 129 3.43 -6.11 7.66
N ARG A 130 4.02 -6.60 6.57
CA ARG A 130 5.29 -7.34 6.61
C ARG A 130 6.47 -6.50 7.10
N ILE A 131 6.54 -5.23 6.71
CA ILE A 131 7.57 -4.30 7.21
C ILE A 131 7.44 -4.16 8.73
N LEU A 132 6.24 -3.96 9.25
CA LEU A 132 5.97 -3.86 10.68
C LEU A 132 6.27 -5.18 11.42
N ALA A 133 5.98 -6.32 10.80
CA ALA A 133 6.20 -7.66 11.35
C ALA A 133 7.69 -8.01 11.55
N VAL A 134 8.62 -7.27 10.95
CA VAL A 134 10.07 -7.45 11.20
C VAL A 134 10.40 -7.26 12.69
N ALA A 135 9.78 -6.26 13.33
CA ALA A 135 10.00 -5.94 14.74
C ALA A 135 8.88 -6.41 15.67
N ASP A 136 7.79 -7.02 15.13
CA ASP A 136 6.62 -7.45 15.87
C ASP A 136 6.36 -8.93 15.66
N GLY A 137 6.73 -9.74 16.67
CA GLY A 137 6.61 -11.20 16.63
C GLY A 137 5.17 -11.68 16.47
N GLY A 138 4.21 -11.08 17.17
CA GLY A 138 2.80 -11.45 17.08
C GLY A 138 2.20 -11.12 15.71
N LEU A 139 2.59 -9.99 15.13
CA LEU A 139 2.18 -9.64 13.76
C LEU A 139 2.81 -10.61 12.75
N ARG A 140 4.07 -11.02 12.96
CA ARG A 140 4.74 -11.99 12.10
C ARG A 140 4.05 -13.36 12.12
N GLU A 141 3.60 -13.84 13.28
CA GLU A 141 2.83 -15.08 13.37
C GLU A 141 1.52 -15.01 12.58
N ARG A 142 0.81 -13.88 12.62
CA ARG A 142 -0.39 -13.65 11.79
C ARG A 142 -0.08 -13.66 10.29
N VAL A 143 1.07 -13.10 9.87
CA VAL A 143 1.51 -13.16 8.47
C VAL A 143 1.80 -14.61 8.05
N VAL A 144 2.47 -15.41 8.89
CA VAL A 144 2.73 -16.82 8.62
C VAL A 144 1.42 -17.60 8.48
N LYS A 145 0.47 -17.39 9.41
CA LYS A 145 -0.85 -18.01 9.31
C LYS A 145 -1.57 -17.62 8.01
N PHE A 146 -1.59 -16.34 7.66
CA PHE A 146 -2.19 -15.86 6.41
C PHE A 146 -1.58 -16.55 5.17
N GLN A 147 -0.26 -16.76 5.13
CA GLN A 147 0.40 -17.47 4.05
C GLN A 147 -0.03 -18.93 3.97
N SER A 148 -0.13 -19.62 5.12
CA SER A 148 -0.61 -21.01 5.19
C SER A 148 -2.07 -21.13 4.74
N ASP A 149 -2.93 -20.17 5.12
CA ASP A 149 -4.32 -20.14 4.69
C ASP A 149 -4.45 -19.93 3.16
N LEU A 150 -3.59 -19.10 2.57
CA LEU A 150 -3.52 -18.93 1.11
C LEU A 150 -3.09 -20.21 0.39
N GLU A 151 -2.08 -20.91 0.91
CA GLU A 151 -1.62 -22.20 0.38
C GLU A 151 -2.76 -23.22 0.40
N ALA A 152 -3.40 -23.40 1.56
CA ALA A 152 -4.53 -24.31 1.71
C ALA A 152 -5.67 -24.02 0.71
N ALA A 153 -6.01 -22.73 0.52
CA ALA A 153 -7.04 -22.33 -0.43
C ALA A 153 -6.68 -22.66 -1.88
N VAL A 154 -5.39 -22.57 -2.26
CA VAL A 154 -4.94 -22.95 -3.62
C VAL A 154 -4.98 -24.45 -3.81
N LEU A 155 -4.52 -25.23 -2.83
CA LEU A 155 -4.56 -26.70 -2.87
C LEU A 155 -6.00 -27.24 -2.97
N GLU A 156 -6.94 -26.63 -2.26
CA GLU A 156 -8.36 -26.97 -2.37
C GLU A 156 -8.94 -26.66 -3.77
N LYS A 157 -8.54 -25.52 -4.37
CA LYS A 157 -8.94 -25.18 -5.75
C LYS A 157 -8.38 -26.18 -6.76
N ASP A 158 -7.12 -26.58 -6.59
CA ASP A 158 -6.47 -27.58 -7.44
C ASP A 158 -7.20 -28.94 -7.35
N ALA A 159 -7.51 -29.41 -6.14
CA ALA A 159 -8.25 -30.66 -5.95
C ALA A 159 -9.63 -30.61 -6.65
N ARG A 160 -10.40 -29.54 -6.41
CA ARG A 160 -11.71 -29.37 -7.08
C ARG A 160 -11.59 -29.33 -8.61
N LEU A 161 -10.54 -28.71 -9.16
CA LEU A 161 -10.30 -28.67 -10.61
C LEU A 161 -10.01 -30.07 -11.14
N ARG A 162 -9.14 -30.85 -10.47
CA ARG A 162 -8.81 -32.23 -10.86
C ARG A 162 -10.05 -33.13 -10.86
N ASP A 163 -10.84 -33.09 -9.78
CA ASP A 163 -12.06 -33.88 -9.66
C ASP A 163 -13.04 -33.59 -10.80
N ARG A 164 -13.18 -32.31 -11.17
CA ARG A 164 -14.06 -31.90 -12.28
C ARG A 164 -13.56 -32.39 -13.65
N ILE A 165 -12.23 -32.48 -13.84
CA ILE A 165 -11.66 -32.90 -15.13
C ILE A 165 -11.59 -34.42 -15.25
N MET A 166 -11.32 -35.13 -14.14
CA MET A 166 -11.13 -36.58 -14.13
C MET A 166 -12.38 -37.37 -13.79
N GLY A 167 -13.42 -36.72 -13.26
CA GLY A 167 -14.72 -37.35 -12.93
C GLY A 167 -15.79 -37.24 -14.02
N GLY A 168 -15.48 -36.71 -15.22
CA GLY A 168 -16.30 -36.75 -16.44
C GLY A 168 -15.72 -37.72 -17.44
#